data_8d485d977c5c46525add7e7ade580918
#
_entry.id   8d485d977c5c46525add7e7ade580918
#
_cell.length_a   1.000
_cell.length_b   1.000
_cell.length_c   1.000
_cell.angle_alpha   90.00
_cell.angle_beta   90.00
_cell.angle_gamma   90.00
#
_symmetry.space_group_name_H-M   'P 1'
#
loop_
_entity.id
_entity.type
_entity.pdbx_description
1 polymer ?
#
loop_
_entity_poly.entity_id
_entity_poly.type
_entity_poly.pdbx_seq_one_letter_code
_entity_poly.pdbx_strand_id
1 'polypeptide(L)'
;VAHDGRVEVVQLGMRSSAVPTVVFLTEAGDLLTGDAANRRAVTAPGRVAREFKRRVGDTAPLLLGGTPMAPQALMGTMLRWVLDQVATERGEAADHVAVSHPANWGPYKLDLLHQAVRLADQESVTTITEPEAAARYYSSTRRLAPGEIVAVYDLGGGTFDAAVVQATDAGFEILGIPEGIEHLGGIDVDEAVFGFVARSLDGALDELDLDDPIVTAAAARLRRDCVDAKEALSSDAEVIVPVLLPNVQTEVRITRDELESLIRPSLVATIGALERALRSADVTADDLAAVLLVGGASRMPLVAELVGEALGRTEAARRVLDD
;
A
#
# COMPACT_ATOMS: atom_id res chain seq x y z
N VAL A 1 -8.10 1.80 16.75
CA VAL A 1 -8.33 1.27 18.11
C VAL A 1 -9.74 1.58 18.53
N ALA A 2 -10.44 0.61 19.11
CA ALA A 2 -11.75 0.81 19.72
C ALA A 2 -11.58 0.81 21.23
N HIS A 3 -12.03 1.88 21.90
CA HIS A 3 -12.00 2.02 23.35
C HIS A 3 -13.24 2.78 23.82
N ASP A 4 -13.93 2.30 24.87
CA ASP A 4 -15.16 2.89 25.42
C ASP A 4 -16.25 3.19 24.36
N GLY A 5 -16.38 2.32 23.35
CA GLY A 5 -17.37 2.46 22.27
C GLY A 5 -17.02 3.51 21.22
N ARG A 6 -15.81 4.09 21.27
CA ARG A 6 -15.27 4.99 20.23
C ARG A 6 -14.23 4.27 19.42
N VAL A 7 -14.24 4.52 18.11
CA VAL A 7 -13.21 4.04 17.19
C VAL A 7 -12.33 5.22 16.78
N GLU A 8 -11.03 5.07 16.97
CA GLU A 8 -10.05 6.12 16.68
C GLU A 8 -8.87 5.54 15.89
N VAL A 9 -8.31 6.35 15.02
CA VAL A 9 -7.04 6.04 14.35
C VAL A 9 -5.90 6.49 15.26
N VAL A 10 -5.01 5.57 15.62
CA VAL A 10 -3.81 5.87 16.43
C VAL A 10 -2.76 6.51 15.53
N GLN A 11 -2.14 7.57 16.02
CA GLN A 11 -1.04 8.22 15.32
C GLN A 11 0.26 7.45 15.54
N LEU A 12 0.63 6.61 14.59
CA LEU A 12 1.86 5.80 14.66
C LEU A 12 3.10 6.56 14.22
N GLY A 13 2.98 7.47 13.26
CA GLY A 13 4.08 8.29 12.76
C GLY A 13 4.15 9.66 13.42
N MET A 14 5.29 10.35 13.25
CA MET A 14 5.51 11.69 13.83
C MET A 14 4.61 12.77 13.22
N ARG A 15 4.13 12.58 11.98
CA ARG A 15 3.35 13.56 11.22
C ARG A 15 2.10 12.98 10.58
N SER A 16 1.91 11.67 10.63
CA SER A 16 0.82 10.95 10.00
C SER A 16 0.41 9.78 10.87
N SER A 17 -0.85 9.37 10.78
CA SER A 17 -1.34 8.12 11.34
C SER A 17 -0.71 6.88 10.68
N ALA A 18 -0.27 7.01 9.42
CA ALA A 18 0.44 5.98 8.69
C ALA A 18 1.95 6.06 8.92
N VAL A 19 2.61 4.90 8.91
CA VAL A 19 4.07 4.76 8.93
C VAL A 19 4.53 3.88 7.78
N PRO A 20 5.76 4.11 7.25
CA PRO A 20 6.33 3.24 6.23
C PRO A 20 6.47 1.81 6.75
N THR A 21 6.04 0.83 5.95
CA THR A 21 6.25 -0.61 6.22
C THR A 21 7.70 -0.98 5.90
N VAL A 22 8.60 -0.61 6.81
CA VAL A 22 10.05 -0.72 6.66
C VAL A 22 10.65 -1.28 7.94
N VAL A 23 11.56 -2.24 7.80
CA VAL A 23 12.35 -2.80 8.90
C VAL A 23 13.83 -2.67 8.55
N PHE A 24 14.63 -2.22 9.52
CA PHE A 24 16.08 -2.04 9.39
C PHE A 24 16.81 -2.85 10.47
N LEU A 25 17.83 -3.62 10.08
CA LEU A 25 18.66 -4.36 11.00
C LEU A 25 19.93 -3.56 11.34
N THR A 26 20.09 -3.17 12.61
CA THR A 26 21.30 -2.48 13.09
C THR A 26 22.51 -3.41 13.08
N GLU A 27 23.72 -2.85 13.22
CA GLU A 27 24.94 -3.66 13.38
C GLU A 27 24.96 -4.45 14.69
N ALA A 28 24.27 -3.94 15.71
CA ALA A 28 24.12 -4.62 17.01
C ALA A 28 23.12 -5.78 16.96
N GLY A 29 22.37 -5.94 15.86
CA GLY A 29 21.37 -7.00 15.70
C GLY A 29 19.94 -6.56 16.07
N ASP A 30 19.72 -5.31 16.46
CA ASP A 30 18.39 -4.79 16.79
C ASP A 30 17.59 -4.46 15.54
N LEU A 31 16.27 -4.63 15.61
CA LEU A 31 15.35 -4.28 14.53
C LEU A 31 14.68 -2.93 14.83
N LEU A 32 14.83 -1.99 13.91
CA LEU A 32 14.09 -0.72 13.88
C LEU A 32 12.94 -0.83 12.89
N THR A 33 11.84 -0.11 13.13
CA THR A 33 10.63 -0.13 12.29
C THR A 33 10.18 1.29 11.93
N GLY A 34 9.33 1.40 10.90
CA GLY A 34 8.66 2.63 10.52
C GLY A 34 9.63 3.76 10.17
N ASP A 35 9.36 4.97 10.69
CA ASP A 35 10.16 6.18 10.41
C ASP A 35 11.62 6.05 10.85
N ALA A 36 11.89 5.36 11.95
CA ALA A 36 13.26 5.14 12.43
C ALA A 36 14.06 4.28 11.44
N ALA A 37 13.47 3.20 10.96
CA ALA A 37 14.04 2.34 9.93
C ALA A 37 14.24 3.09 8.61
N ASN A 38 13.24 3.88 8.20
CA ASN A 38 13.29 4.64 6.96
C ASN A 38 14.41 5.68 6.93
N ARG A 39 14.66 6.35 8.05
CA ARG A 39 15.81 7.29 8.18
C ARG A 39 17.16 6.57 8.06
N ARG A 40 17.31 5.41 8.69
CA ARG A 40 18.56 4.63 8.65
C ARG A 40 18.82 3.98 7.28
N ALA A 41 17.77 3.68 6.53
CA ALA A 41 17.87 3.09 5.20
C ALA A 41 18.68 3.93 4.20
N VAL A 42 18.72 5.26 4.40
CA VAL A 42 19.48 6.19 3.53
C VAL A 42 20.98 5.93 3.61
N THR A 43 21.51 5.62 4.81
CA THR A 43 22.95 5.45 5.05
C THR A 43 23.42 3.99 4.93
N ALA A 44 22.50 3.03 5.00
CA ALA A 44 22.81 1.60 4.91
C ALA A 44 21.69 0.82 4.21
N PRO A 45 21.50 1.03 2.89
CA PRO A 45 20.39 0.44 2.13
C PRO A 45 20.41 -1.09 2.11
N GLY A 46 21.57 -1.73 2.19
CA GLY A 46 21.69 -3.19 2.26
C GLY A 46 21.21 -3.82 3.58
N ARG A 47 20.81 -3.02 4.58
CA ARG A 47 20.32 -3.47 5.89
C ARG A 47 18.83 -3.23 6.08
N VAL A 48 18.08 -2.87 5.03
CA VAL A 48 16.67 -2.52 5.10
C VAL A 48 15.81 -3.51 4.32
N ALA A 49 14.66 -3.87 4.89
CA ALA A 49 13.58 -4.58 4.19
C ALA A 49 12.41 -3.61 3.93
N ARG A 50 11.96 -3.60 2.69
CA ARG A 50 10.78 -2.89 2.21
C ARG A 50 9.88 -3.87 1.46
N GLU A 51 8.61 -3.56 1.29
CA GLU A 51 7.68 -4.31 0.43
C GLU A 51 7.57 -5.80 0.77
N PHE A 52 7.94 -6.20 1.97
CA PHE A 52 7.95 -7.61 2.35
C PHE A 52 6.54 -8.23 2.40
N LYS A 53 5.45 -7.44 2.42
CA LYS A 53 4.09 -7.97 2.23
C LYS A 53 3.94 -8.65 0.87
N ARG A 54 4.52 -8.07 -0.20
CA ARG A 54 4.54 -8.66 -1.56
C ARG A 54 5.29 -10.01 -1.60
N ARG A 55 6.25 -10.19 -0.68
CA ARG A 55 7.13 -11.35 -0.61
C ARG A 55 6.59 -12.48 0.28
N VAL A 56 5.41 -12.31 0.90
CA VAL A 56 4.76 -13.35 1.72
C VAL A 56 4.40 -14.53 0.83
N GLY A 57 4.97 -15.70 1.18
CA GLY A 57 4.85 -16.92 0.37
C GLY A 57 6.07 -17.24 -0.48
N ASP A 58 7.01 -16.30 -0.65
CA ASP A 58 8.28 -16.58 -1.31
C ASP A 58 9.13 -17.54 -0.49
N THR A 59 9.87 -18.41 -1.17
CA THR A 59 10.80 -19.35 -0.53
C THR A 59 12.15 -18.71 -0.20
N ALA A 60 12.51 -17.63 -0.90
CA ALA A 60 13.76 -16.91 -0.71
C ALA A 60 13.59 -15.83 0.37
N PRO A 61 14.44 -15.82 1.42
CA PRO A 61 14.40 -14.77 2.44
C PRO A 61 14.91 -13.43 1.89
N LEU A 62 14.58 -12.35 2.58
CA LEU A 62 15.23 -11.05 2.40
C LEU A 62 16.57 -11.04 3.15
N LEU A 63 17.60 -10.47 2.54
CA LEU A 63 18.92 -10.34 3.17
C LEU A 63 19.10 -8.93 3.74
N LEU A 64 19.19 -8.81 5.05
CA LEU A 64 19.43 -7.55 5.76
C LEU A 64 20.86 -7.57 6.33
N GLY A 65 21.79 -6.88 5.69
CA GLY A 65 23.20 -6.91 6.08
C GLY A 65 23.80 -8.34 6.02
N GLY A 66 23.34 -9.17 5.09
CA GLY A 66 23.72 -10.57 4.97
C GLY A 66 22.93 -11.55 5.87
N THR A 67 22.09 -11.05 6.78
CA THR A 67 21.25 -11.90 7.63
C THR A 67 19.94 -12.24 6.90
N PRO A 68 19.61 -13.53 6.71
CA PRO A 68 18.37 -13.92 6.06
C PRO A 68 17.17 -13.73 7.01
N MET A 69 16.13 -13.06 6.54
CA MET A 69 14.89 -12.86 7.27
C MET A 69 13.68 -13.22 6.41
N ALA A 70 12.78 -14.03 6.96
CA ALA A 70 11.55 -14.40 6.27
C ALA A 70 10.55 -13.23 6.25
N PRO A 71 9.77 -13.05 5.17
CA PRO A 71 8.78 -11.96 5.08
C PRO A 71 7.79 -11.94 6.26
N GLN A 72 7.28 -13.10 6.69
CA GLN A 72 6.37 -13.19 7.82
C GLN A 72 7.03 -12.81 9.16
N ALA A 73 8.35 -12.99 9.32
CA ALA A 73 9.06 -12.52 10.51
C ALA A 73 9.14 -10.98 10.54
N LEU A 74 9.35 -10.36 9.39
CA LEU A 74 9.32 -8.89 9.26
C LEU A 74 7.92 -8.33 9.51
N MET A 75 6.86 -9.02 9.05
CA MET A 75 5.48 -8.67 9.38
C MET A 75 5.21 -8.76 10.89
N GLY A 76 5.67 -9.84 11.55
CA GLY A 76 5.55 -10.01 13.00
C GLY A 76 6.27 -8.89 13.76
N THR A 77 7.46 -8.49 13.30
CA THR A 77 8.20 -7.34 13.86
C THR A 77 7.39 -6.04 13.77
N MET A 78 6.79 -5.75 12.60
CA MET A 78 5.95 -4.58 12.44
C MET A 78 4.69 -4.63 13.31
N LEU A 79 4.00 -5.78 13.34
CA LEU A 79 2.80 -5.96 14.15
C LEU A 79 3.10 -5.76 15.64
N ARG A 80 4.17 -6.38 16.16
CA ARG A 80 4.62 -6.17 17.54
C ARG A 80 4.85 -4.70 17.85
N TRP A 81 5.60 -4.02 16.99
CA TRP A 81 5.89 -2.60 17.17
C TRP A 81 4.60 -1.76 17.21
N VAL A 82 3.62 -2.02 16.32
CA VAL A 82 2.31 -1.32 16.33
C VAL A 82 1.58 -1.55 17.65
N LEU A 83 1.53 -2.79 18.13
CA LEU A 83 0.87 -3.14 19.39
C LEU A 83 1.56 -2.47 20.60
N ASP A 84 2.90 -2.41 20.61
CA ASP A 84 3.67 -1.74 21.65
C ASP A 84 3.42 -0.21 21.65
N GLN A 85 3.29 0.42 20.46
CA GLN A 85 2.94 1.84 20.36
C GLN A 85 1.54 2.09 20.93
N VAL A 86 0.56 1.27 20.55
CA VAL A 86 -0.81 1.37 21.06
C VAL A 86 -0.84 1.17 22.58
N ALA A 87 -0.17 0.16 23.10
CA ALA A 87 -0.10 -0.11 24.53
C ALA A 87 0.57 1.04 25.30
N THR A 88 1.62 1.64 24.72
CA THR A 88 2.31 2.80 25.32
C THR A 88 1.40 4.03 25.37
N GLU A 89 0.65 4.31 24.29
CA GLU A 89 -0.27 5.46 24.22
C GLU A 89 -1.48 5.29 25.14
N ARG A 90 -2.03 4.07 25.21
CA ARG A 90 -3.24 3.78 26.01
C ARG A 90 -2.96 3.41 27.45
N GLY A 91 -1.72 3.04 27.79
CA GLY A 91 -1.32 2.59 29.10
C GLY A 91 -1.68 1.13 29.41
N GLU A 92 -2.22 0.41 28.43
CA GLU A 92 -2.64 -1.01 28.55
C GLU A 92 -2.52 -1.73 27.20
N ALA A 93 -2.36 -3.06 27.25
CA ALA A 93 -2.35 -3.88 26.06
C ALA A 93 -3.78 -4.04 25.49
N ALA A 94 -3.87 -4.34 24.18
CA ALA A 94 -5.16 -4.60 23.55
C ALA A 94 -5.74 -5.96 24.03
N ASP A 95 -7.00 -5.98 24.44
CA ASP A 95 -7.73 -7.22 24.79
C ASP A 95 -8.00 -8.09 23.55
N HIS A 96 -8.25 -7.43 22.42
CA HIS A 96 -8.53 -8.09 21.14
C HIS A 96 -7.81 -7.38 20.01
N VAL A 97 -7.26 -8.19 19.09
CA VAL A 97 -6.58 -7.71 17.89
C VAL A 97 -7.29 -8.28 16.67
N ALA A 98 -7.59 -7.43 15.70
CA ALA A 98 -8.04 -7.83 14.37
C ALA A 98 -6.96 -7.49 13.35
N VAL A 99 -6.67 -8.44 12.43
CA VAL A 99 -5.69 -8.27 11.36
C VAL A 99 -6.37 -8.49 10.02
N SER A 100 -6.28 -7.50 9.13
CA SER A 100 -6.78 -7.64 7.76
C SER A 100 -5.74 -8.29 6.84
N HIS A 101 -6.24 -8.97 5.82
CA HIS A 101 -5.43 -9.61 4.80
C HIS A 101 -6.12 -9.53 3.43
N PRO A 102 -5.38 -9.62 2.30
CA PRO A 102 -5.96 -9.71 0.97
C PRO A 102 -6.94 -10.88 0.84
N ALA A 103 -8.06 -10.66 0.17
CA ALA A 103 -9.11 -11.68 0.02
C ALA A 103 -8.66 -12.88 -0.84
N ASN A 104 -7.67 -12.68 -1.71
CA ASN A 104 -7.10 -13.71 -2.58
C ASN A 104 -5.99 -14.55 -1.90
N TRP A 105 -5.67 -14.28 -0.61
CA TRP A 105 -4.69 -15.12 0.11
C TRP A 105 -5.27 -16.49 0.41
N GLY A 106 -4.65 -17.52 -0.18
CA GLY A 106 -4.99 -18.91 0.10
C GLY A 106 -4.46 -19.40 1.45
N PRO A 107 -4.78 -20.65 1.85
CA PRO A 107 -4.45 -21.22 3.16
C PRO A 107 -2.97 -21.12 3.54
N TYR A 108 -2.07 -21.24 2.58
CA TYR A 108 -0.63 -21.12 2.82
C TYR A 108 -0.22 -19.71 3.29
N LYS A 109 -0.65 -18.65 2.58
CA LYS A 109 -0.35 -17.28 2.98
C LYS A 109 -1.03 -16.92 4.31
N LEU A 110 -2.22 -17.45 4.58
CA LEU A 110 -2.91 -17.28 5.86
C LEU A 110 -2.15 -17.95 7.00
N ASP A 111 -1.59 -19.15 6.81
CA ASP A 111 -0.72 -19.76 7.80
C ASP A 111 0.52 -18.92 8.11
N LEU A 112 1.14 -18.32 7.09
CA LEU A 112 2.26 -17.37 7.27
C LEU A 112 1.83 -16.11 8.04
N LEU A 113 0.61 -15.60 7.81
CA LEU A 113 0.05 -14.50 8.61
C LEU A 113 -0.09 -14.92 10.08
N HIS A 114 -0.62 -16.10 10.36
CA HIS A 114 -0.70 -16.62 11.73
C HIS A 114 0.68 -16.83 12.36
N GLN A 115 1.70 -17.20 11.58
CA GLN A 115 3.07 -17.22 12.07
C GLN A 115 3.57 -15.81 12.45
N ALA A 116 3.29 -14.80 11.63
CA ALA A 116 3.63 -13.40 11.94
C ALA A 116 2.94 -12.93 13.24
N VAL A 117 1.68 -13.28 13.44
CA VAL A 117 0.91 -13.00 14.67
C VAL A 117 1.57 -13.61 15.90
N ARG A 118 1.95 -14.89 15.83
CA ARG A 118 2.68 -15.55 16.93
C ARG A 118 4.04 -14.91 17.22
N LEU A 119 4.76 -14.48 16.17
CA LEU A 119 6.03 -13.76 16.31
C LEU A 119 5.84 -12.35 16.91
N ALA A 120 4.63 -11.80 16.88
CA ALA A 120 4.26 -10.57 17.57
C ALA A 120 3.75 -10.79 19.00
N ASP A 121 3.95 -11.98 19.57
CA ASP A 121 3.48 -12.41 20.91
C ASP A 121 1.95 -12.34 21.06
N GLN A 122 1.22 -12.55 19.97
CA GLN A 122 -0.22 -12.71 19.99
C GLN A 122 -0.59 -14.18 19.82
N GLU A 123 -1.33 -14.72 20.79
CA GLU A 123 -1.77 -16.13 20.73
C GLU A 123 -2.93 -16.31 19.73
N SER A 124 -3.82 -15.35 19.68
CA SER A 124 -4.96 -15.35 18.76
C SER A 124 -5.34 -13.94 18.32
N VAL A 125 -5.83 -13.85 17.07
CA VAL A 125 -6.38 -12.62 16.49
C VAL A 125 -7.64 -12.97 15.71
N THR A 126 -8.53 -11.99 15.53
CA THR A 126 -9.58 -12.08 14.52
C THR A 126 -8.98 -11.71 13.17
N THR A 127 -9.16 -12.55 12.16
CA THR A 127 -8.80 -12.21 10.78
C THR A 127 -10.02 -11.73 10.01
N ILE A 128 -9.82 -10.70 9.17
CA ILE A 128 -10.84 -10.13 8.31
C ILE A 128 -10.21 -9.87 6.95
N THR A 129 -10.97 -10.03 5.86
CA THR A 129 -10.45 -9.64 4.55
C THR A 129 -10.40 -8.12 4.39
N GLU A 130 -9.41 -7.61 3.66
CA GLU A 130 -9.27 -6.17 3.41
C GLU A 130 -10.53 -5.56 2.75
N PRO A 131 -11.17 -6.18 1.74
CA PRO A 131 -12.40 -5.64 1.19
C PRO A 131 -13.60 -5.66 2.17
N GLU A 132 -13.68 -6.66 3.05
CA GLU A 132 -14.69 -6.65 4.11
C GLU A 132 -14.44 -5.52 5.11
N ALA A 133 -13.19 -5.28 5.50
CA ALA A 133 -12.82 -4.18 6.38
C ALA A 133 -13.19 -2.82 5.76
N ALA A 134 -12.90 -2.64 4.46
CA ALA A 134 -13.28 -1.44 3.71
C ALA A 134 -14.81 -1.24 3.66
N ALA A 135 -15.57 -2.30 3.40
CA ALA A 135 -17.03 -2.24 3.38
C ALA A 135 -17.61 -1.91 4.77
N ARG A 136 -17.05 -2.47 5.85
CA ARG A 136 -17.43 -2.14 7.25
C ARG A 136 -17.17 -0.67 7.56
N TYR A 137 -16.01 -0.16 7.19
CA TYR A 137 -15.68 1.26 7.40
C TYR A 137 -16.63 2.16 6.61
N TYR A 138 -16.86 1.88 5.34
CA TYR A 138 -17.82 2.63 4.53
C TYR A 138 -19.22 2.60 5.13
N SER A 139 -19.69 1.44 5.60
CA SER A 139 -21.00 1.28 6.22
C SER A 139 -21.13 2.02 7.55
N SER A 140 -20.03 2.36 8.22
CA SER A 140 -20.06 3.20 9.44
C SER A 140 -20.41 4.66 9.13
N THR A 141 -20.11 5.14 7.93
CA THR A 141 -20.42 6.50 7.46
C THR A 141 -21.68 6.55 6.61
N ARG A 142 -21.92 5.52 5.81
CA ARG A 142 -23.12 5.35 5.00
C ARG A 142 -23.64 3.92 5.15
N ARG A 143 -24.67 3.76 5.94
CA ARG A 143 -25.26 2.45 6.21
C ARG A 143 -25.65 1.75 4.91
N LEU A 144 -25.10 0.54 4.73
CA LEU A 144 -25.52 -0.39 3.69
C LEU A 144 -26.64 -1.27 4.24
N ALA A 145 -27.73 -1.38 3.51
CA ALA A 145 -28.81 -2.30 3.84
C ALA A 145 -28.44 -3.74 3.46
N PRO A 146 -28.95 -4.75 4.18
CA PRO A 146 -28.79 -6.15 3.77
C PRO A 146 -29.22 -6.35 2.31
N GLY A 147 -28.38 -7.03 1.53
CA GLY A 147 -28.56 -7.25 0.10
C GLY A 147 -27.87 -6.20 -0.79
N GLU A 148 -27.50 -5.02 -0.29
CA GLU A 148 -26.73 -4.05 -1.08
C GLU A 148 -25.32 -4.56 -1.35
N ILE A 149 -24.87 -4.34 -2.59
CA ILE A 149 -23.57 -4.81 -3.10
C ILE A 149 -22.66 -3.62 -3.36
N VAL A 150 -21.41 -3.75 -2.98
CA VAL A 150 -20.35 -2.80 -3.29
C VAL A 150 -19.17 -3.52 -3.96
N ALA A 151 -18.52 -2.86 -4.90
CA ALA A 151 -17.22 -3.31 -5.39
C ALA A 151 -16.13 -2.58 -4.61
N VAL A 152 -15.10 -3.29 -4.20
CA VAL A 152 -13.89 -2.73 -3.58
C VAL A 152 -12.78 -2.79 -4.61
N TYR A 153 -12.19 -1.64 -4.88
CA TYR A 153 -11.02 -1.43 -5.74
C TYR A 153 -9.91 -0.90 -4.84
N ASP A 154 -9.01 -1.76 -4.42
CA ASP A 154 -7.91 -1.41 -3.51
C ASP A 154 -6.60 -1.33 -4.29
N LEU A 155 -6.16 -0.10 -4.60
CA LEU A 155 -4.85 0.17 -5.18
C LEU A 155 -3.95 0.75 -4.08
N GLY A 156 -3.23 -0.15 -3.42
CA GLY A 156 -2.34 0.17 -2.32
C GLY A 156 -0.97 0.67 -2.77
N GLY A 157 -0.01 0.67 -1.83
CA GLY A 157 1.38 1.01 -2.13
C GLY A 157 2.08 -0.05 -2.96
N GLY A 158 1.68 -1.33 -2.84
CA GLY A 158 2.40 -2.44 -3.44
C GLY A 158 1.56 -3.44 -4.23
N THR A 159 0.28 -3.55 -3.96
CA THR A 159 -0.63 -4.51 -4.58
C THR A 159 -1.89 -3.81 -5.05
N PHE A 160 -2.56 -4.46 -5.99
CA PHE A 160 -3.91 -4.15 -6.36
C PHE A 160 -4.81 -5.35 -6.05
N ASP A 161 -5.96 -5.10 -5.44
CA ASP A 161 -6.96 -6.10 -5.14
C ASP A 161 -8.36 -5.57 -5.52
N ALA A 162 -9.20 -6.44 -6.11
CA ALA A 162 -10.58 -6.16 -6.44
C ALA A 162 -11.50 -7.26 -5.91
N ALA A 163 -12.59 -6.88 -5.25
CA ALA A 163 -13.57 -7.82 -4.73
C ALA A 163 -14.98 -7.24 -4.79
N VAL A 164 -15.96 -8.12 -4.87
CA VAL A 164 -17.39 -7.76 -4.74
C VAL A 164 -17.86 -8.21 -3.37
N VAL A 165 -18.50 -7.31 -2.65
CA VAL A 165 -18.91 -7.53 -1.26
C VAL A 165 -20.39 -7.21 -1.10
N GLN A 166 -21.14 -8.11 -0.49
CA GLN A 166 -22.55 -7.91 -0.17
C GLN A 166 -22.75 -7.70 1.34
N ALA A 167 -23.56 -6.72 1.70
CA ALA A 167 -24.02 -6.56 3.05
C ALA A 167 -25.07 -7.64 3.40
N THR A 168 -24.95 -8.24 4.57
CA THR A 168 -25.87 -9.22 5.14
C THR A 168 -26.38 -8.79 6.52
N ASP A 169 -27.35 -9.46 7.09
CA ASP A 169 -27.78 -9.20 8.46
C ASP A 169 -26.67 -9.48 9.50
N ALA A 170 -25.75 -10.37 9.18
CA ALA A 170 -24.65 -10.77 10.07
C ALA A 170 -23.34 -9.98 9.85
N GLY A 171 -23.24 -9.19 8.78
CA GLY A 171 -22.04 -8.44 8.41
C GLY A 171 -21.86 -8.33 6.89
N PHE A 172 -20.75 -8.81 6.37
CA PHE A 172 -20.42 -8.72 4.95
C PHE A 172 -19.92 -10.07 4.44
N GLU A 173 -20.21 -10.38 3.19
CA GLU A 173 -19.68 -11.57 2.51
C GLU A 173 -19.11 -11.21 1.14
N ILE A 174 -18.07 -11.91 0.72
CA ILE A 174 -17.47 -11.77 -0.60
C ILE A 174 -18.27 -12.59 -1.58
N LEU A 175 -18.70 -11.96 -2.69
CA LEU A 175 -19.34 -12.61 -3.82
C LEU A 175 -18.30 -12.94 -4.89
N GLY A 176 -18.44 -14.11 -5.52
CA GLY A 176 -17.56 -14.55 -6.60
C GLY A 176 -16.12 -14.80 -6.15
N ILE A 177 -15.18 -14.49 -7.04
CA ILE A 177 -13.75 -14.73 -6.85
C ILE A 177 -13.03 -13.37 -6.81
N PRO A 178 -12.37 -13.03 -5.69
CA PRO A 178 -11.53 -11.85 -5.63
C PRO A 178 -10.37 -11.92 -6.63
N GLU A 179 -10.05 -10.80 -7.24
CA GLU A 179 -8.95 -10.67 -8.21
C GLU A 179 -7.84 -9.81 -7.62
N GLY A 180 -6.59 -10.06 -8.01
CA GLY A 180 -5.45 -9.27 -7.53
C GLY A 180 -4.30 -9.24 -8.51
N ILE A 181 -3.46 -8.20 -8.37
CA ILE A 181 -2.18 -8.03 -9.07
C ILE A 181 -1.11 -7.79 -8.01
N GLU A 182 -0.26 -8.78 -7.77
CA GLU A 182 0.70 -8.77 -6.65
C GLU A 182 1.85 -7.76 -6.79
N HIS A 183 2.11 -7.27 -8.00
CA HIS A 183 3.21 -6.35 -8.30
C HIS A 183 2.70 -5.11 -9.04
N LEU A 184 1.62 -4.51 -8.53
CA LEU A 184 1.09 -3.26 -9.03
C LEU A 184 0.55 -2.42 -7.89
N GLY A 185 1.14 -1.24 -7.68
CA GLY A 185 0.74 -0.28 -6.66
C GLY A 185 1.48 1.03 -6.79
N GLY A 186 1.40 1.89 -5.77
CA GLY A 186 2.03 3.20 -5.74
C GLY A 186 3.54 3.18 -5.98
N ILE A 187 4.22 2.13 -5.53
CA ILE A 187 5.68 1.96 -5.72
C ILE A 187 6.04 1.77 -7.19
N ASP A 188 5.19 1.09 -7.97
CA ASP A 188 5.43 0.90 -9.41
C ASP A 188 5.22 2.21 -10.17
N VAL A 189 4.32 3.07 -9.66
CA VAL A 189 4.15 4.44 -10.16
C VAL A 189 5.35 5.32 -9.77
N ASP A 190 5.90 5.18 -8.55
CA ASP A 190 7.13 5.85 -8.14
C ASP A 190 8.29 5.52 -9.08
N GLU A 191 8.42 4.24 -9.45
CA GLU A 191 9.45 3.78 -10.39
C GLU A 191 9.21 4.30 -11.82
N ALA A 192 7.94 4.47 -12.24
CA ALA A 192 7.62 5.09 -13.53
C ALA A 192 8.03 6.58 -13.57
N VAL A 193 7.81 7.33 -12.50
CA VAL A 193 8.27 8.73 -12.37
C VAL A 193 9.80 8.78 -12.35
N PHE A 194 10.45 7.93 -11.55
CA PHE A 194 11.91 7.87 -11.51
C PHE A 194 12.50 7.53 -12.89
N GLY A 195 11.91 6.56 -13.60
CA GLY A 195 12.31 6.20 -14.95
C GLY A 195 12.09 7.33 -15.96
N PHE A 196 11.05 8.16 -15.80
CA PHE A 196 10.85 9.36 -16.62
C PHE A 196 11.98 10.38 -16.39
N VAL A 197 12.27 10.68 -15.13
CA VAL A 197 13.37 11.58 -14.76
C VAL A 197 14.71 11.04 -15.28
N ALA A 198 15.00 9.74 -15.07
CA ALA A 198 16.23 9.10 -15.53
C ALA A 198 16.46 9.25 -17.05
N ARG A 199 15.41 9.03 -17.85
CA ARG A 199 15.48 9.21 -19.32
C ARG A 199 15.74 10.67 -19.72
N SER A 200 15.26 11.61 -18.93
CA SER A 200 15.49 13.06 -19.19
C SER A 200 16.91 13.51 -18.88
N LEU A 201 17.72 12.67 -18.26
CA LEU A 201 19.13 12.96 -17.88
C LEU A 201 20.17 12.41 -18.87
N ASP A 202 19.76 11.93 -20.03
CA ASP A 202 20.62 11.49 -21.13
C ASP A 202 21.77 10.56 -20.71
N GLY A 203 21.49 9.60 -19.81
CA GLY A 203 22.47 8.60 -19.35
C GLY A 203 23.36 9.05 -18.17
N ALA A 204 23.18 10.25 -17.63
CA ALA A 204 23.99 10.74 -16.51
C ALA A 204 23.91 9.85 -15.25
N LEU A 205 22.83 9.06 -15.09
CA LEU A 205 22.70 8.10 -14.00
C LEU A 205 23.59 6.85 -14.21
N ASP A 206 23.83 6.46 -15.45
CA ASP A 206 24.63 5.26 -15.78
C ASP A 206 26.14 5.48 -15.51
N GLU A 207 26.57 6.74 -15.44
CA GLU A 207 27.95 7.14 -15.15
C GLU A 207 28.27 7.22 -13.64
N LEU A 208 27.27 6.99 -12.78
CA LEU A 208 27.40 7.13 -11.33
C LEU A 208 28.00 5.85 -10.70
N ASP A 209 28.96 6.04 -9.82
CA ASP A 209 29.48 4.97 -8.97
C ASP A 209 28.51 4.74 -7.78
N LEU A 210 27.72 3.67 -7.89
CA LEU A 210 26.74 3.32 -6.85
C LEU A 210 27.37 2.82 -5.54
N ASP A 211 28.67 2.52 -5.53
CA ASP A 211 29.41 2.16 -4.31
C ASP A 211 29.86 3.41 -3.54
N ASP A 212 29.81 4.61 -4.16
CA ASP A 212 30.07 5.88 -3.48
C ASP A 212 28.88 6.24 -2.55
N PRO A 213 29.10 6.41 -1.24
CA PRO A 213 28.04 6.80 -0.29
C PRO A 213 27.36 8.13 -0.64
N ILE A 214 28.08 9.08 -1.27
CA ILE A 214 27.54 10.38 -1.68
C ILE A 214 26.53 10.17 -2.83
N VAL A 215 26.89 9.35 -3.80
CA VAL A 215 26.03 8.97 -4.94
C VAL A 215 24.79 8.23 -4.45
N THR A 216 24.98 7.23 -3.58
CA THR A 216 23.86 6.46 -3.00
C THR A 216 22.89 7.36 -2.23
N ALA A 217 23.39 8.32 -1.45
CA ALA A 217 22.55 9.28 -0.72
C ALA A 217 21.79 10.23 -1.68
N ALA A 218 22.44 10.71 -2.73
CA ALA A 218 21.84 11.58 -3.75
C ALA A 218 20.75 10.84 -4.55
N ALA A 219 21.02 9.59 -4.96
CA ALA A 219 20.04 8.75 -5.64
C ALA A 219 18.82 8.44 -4.76
N ALA A 220 19.04 8.13 -3.47
CA ALA A 220 17.96 7.92 -2.51
C ALA A 220 17.12 9.20 -2.27
N ARG A 221 17.75 10.38 -2.34
CA ARG A 221 17.03 11.65 -2.29
C ARG A 221 16.17 11.83 -3.56
N LEU A 222 16.74 11.66 -4.74
CA LEU A 222 16.02 11.78 -6.00
C LEU A 222 14.80 10.84 -6.05
N ARG A 223 14.93 9.61 -5.53
CA ARG A 223 13.77 8.70 -5.42
C ARG A 223 12.68 9.25 -4.52
N ARG A 224 13.01 9.90 -3.40
CA ARG A 224 12.00 10.55 -2.55
C ARG A 224 11.35 11.73 -3.24
N ASP A 225 12.15 12.56 -3.92
CA ASP A 225 11.63 13.72 -4.68
C ASP A 225 10.68 13.26 -5.80
N CYS A 226 10.90 12.05 -6.39
CA CYS A 226 9.98 11.43 -7.35
C CYS A 226 8.67 10.94 -6.69
N VAL A 227 8.72 10.40 -5.47
CA VAL A 227 7.52 10.02 -4.70
C VAL A 227 6.69 11.27 -4.39
N ASP A 228 7.32 12.32 -3.88
CA ASP A 228 6.67 13.59 -3.57
C ASP A 228 6.03 14.20 -4.84
N ALA A 229 6.73 14.13 -5.98
CA ALA A 229 6.20 14.58 -7.27
C ALA A 229 4.98 13.78 -7.72
N LYS A 230 5.00 12.45 -7.62
CA LYS A 230 3.82 11.60 -7.90
C LYS A 230 2.62 12.01 -7.05
N GLU A 231 2.82 12.21 -5.75
CA GLU A 231 1.74 12.59 -4.84
C GLU A 231 1.18 13.97 -5.19
N ALA A 232 2.05 14.95 -5.45
CA ALA A 232 1.67 16.30 -5.85
C ALA A 232 0.89 16.32 -7.17
N LEU A 233 1.24 15.48 -8.15
CA LEU A 233 0.54 15.37 -9.43
C LEU A 233 -0.92 14.86 -9.30
N SER A 234 -1.33 14.35 -8.15
CA SER A 234 -2.74 14.06 -7.88
C SER A 234 -3.57 15.33 -7.70
N SER A 235 -2.95 16.46 -7.34
CA SER A 235 -3.59 17.77 -7.14
C SER A 235 -3.15 18.79 -8.20
N ASP A 236 -1.87 18.79 -8.57
CA ASP A 236 -1.25 19.77 -9.46
C ASP A 236 -1.19 19.26 -10.90
N ALA A 237 -1.24 20.19 -11.86
CA ALA A 237 -1.14 19.84 -13.28
C ALA A 237 0.30 19.54 -13.72
N GLU A 238 1.30 20.08 -13.03
CA GLU A 238 2.72 19.85 -13.28
C GLU A 238 3.54 20.03 -12.01
N VAL A 239 4.69 19.35 -11.94
CA VAL A 239 5.65 19.43 -10.84
C VAL A 239 7.07 19.48 -11.41
N ILE A 240 7.97 20.14 -10.69
CA ILE A 240 9.39 20.18 -10.97
C ILE A 240 10.12 19.26 -9.97
N VAL A 241 10.85 18.27 -10.49
CA VAL A 241 11.69 17.38 -9.71
C VAL A 241 13.11 17.90 -9.72
N PRO A 242 13.68 18.32 -8.57
CA PRO A 242 15.07 18.76 -8.50
C PRO A 242 16.02 17.55 -8.60
N VAL A 243 16.98 17.62 -9.51
CA VAL A 243 18.03 16.61 -9.69
C VAL A 243 19.35 17.17 -9.16
N LEU A 244 19.79 16.64 -8.02
CA LEU A 244 21.00 17.07 -7.33
C LEU A 244 21.97 15.89 -7.16
N LEU A 245 22.52 15.45 -8.30
CA LEU A 245 23.53 14.39 -8.36
C LEU A 245 24.93 14.99 -8.43
N PRO A 246 26.00 14.27 -8.04
CA PRO A 246 27.37 14.80 -8.08
C PRO A 246 27.83 15.29 -9.45
N ASN A 247 27.40 14.63 -10.52
CA ASN A 247 27.75 14.94 -11.91
C ASN A 247 26.72 15.79 -12.64
N VAL A 248 25.48 15.91 -12.10
CA VAL A 248 24.37 16.65 -12.74
C VAL A 248 23.56 17.43 -11.72
N GLN A 249 23.38 18.71 -11.95
CA GLN A 249 22.46 19.57 -11.20
C GLN A 249 21.51 20.23 -12.19
N THR A 250 20.26 19.83 -12.17
CA THR A 250 19.21 20.30 -13.09
C THR A 250 17.82 20.12 -12.46
N GLU A 251 16.82 20.48 -13.22
CA GLU A 251 15.41 20.30 -12.88
C GLU A 251 14.69 19.56 -14.01
N VAL A 252 13.86 18.60 -13.67
CA VAL A 252 13.02 17.89 -14.62
C VAL A 252 11.56 18.20 -14.34
N ARG A 253 10.87 18.79 -15.30
CA ARG A 253 9.43 19.04 -15.24
C ARG A 253 8.70 17.76 -15.68
N ILE A 254 7.67 17.38 -14.94
CA ILE A 254 6.72 16.34 -15.30
C ILE A 254 5.29 16.88 -15.13
N THR A 255 4.44 16.60 -16.10
CA THR A 255 3.02 16.95 -16.07
C THR A 255 2.17 15.75 -15.64
N ARG A 256 0.96 16.03 -15.16
CA ARG A 256 -0.03 14.97 -14.87
C ARG A 256 -0.31 14.11 -16.11
N ASP A 257 -0.51 14.73 -17.29
CA ASP A 257 -0.78 14.01 -18.53
C ASP A 257 0.37 13.05 -18.92
N GLU A 258 1.63 13.46 -18.69
CA GLU A 258 2.79 12.61 -18.92
C GLU A 258 2.80 11.42 -17.94
N LEU A 259 2.55 11.66 -16.65
CA LEU A 259 2.42 10.58 -15.64
C LEU A 259 1.28 9.63 -16.02
N GLU A 260 0.09 10.16 -16.29
CA GLU A 260 -1.09 9.36 -16.65
C GLU A 260 -0.85 8.52 -17.91
N SER A 261 -0.15 9.06 -18.91
CA SER A 261 0.25 8.33 -20.11
C SER A 261 1.19 7.16 -19.79
N LEU A 262 2.11 7.32 -18.82
CA LEU A 262 3.04 6.29 -18.40
C LEU A 262 2.34 5.13 -17.65
N ILE A 263 1.37 5.46 -16.80
CA ILE A 263 0.74 4.47 -15.89
C ILE A 263 -0.58 3.89 -16.43
N ARG A 264 -1.21 4.53 -17.42
CA ARG A 264 -2.48 4.09 -18.00
C ARG A 264 -2.52 2.60 -18.40
N PRO A 265 -1.50 2.02 -19.06
CA PRO A 265 -1.51 0.60 -19.39
C PRO A 265 -1.63 -0.30 -18.16
N SER A 266 -0.94 0.03 -17.09
CA SER A 266 -0.99 -0.71 -15.81
C SER A 266 -2.36 -0.56 -15.14
N LEU A 267 -2.92 0.64 -15.13
CA LEU A 267 -4.24 0.89 -14.55
C LEU A 267 -5.37 0.23 -15.36
N VAL A 268 -5.25 0.13 -16.67
CA VAL A 268 -6.21 -0.63 -17.50
C VAL A 268 -6.22 -2.12 -17.12
N ALA A 269 -5.07 -2.68 -16.71
CA ALA A 269 -5.02 -4.06 -16.21
C ALA A 269 -5.82 -4.23 -14.91
N THR A 270 -5.85 -3.22 -14.03
CA THR A 270 -6.66 -3.26 -12.80
C THR A 270 -8.16 -3.18 -13.09
N ILE A 271 -8.55 -2.42 -14.11
CA ILE A 271 -9.94 -2.38 -14.58
C ILE A 271 -10.36 -3.76 -15.07
N GLY A 272 -9.53 -4.42 -15.87
CA GLY A 272 -9.79 -5.80 -16.31
C GLY A 272 -9.97 -6.78 -15.14
N ALA A 273 -9.21 -6.61 -14.05
CA ALA A 273 -9.37 -7.43 -12.85
C ALA A 273 -10.70 -7.11 -12.12
N LEU A 274 -11.06 -5.85 -11.97
CA LEU A 274 -12.37 -5.45 -11.43
C LEU A 274 -13.53 -6.05 -12.22
N GLU A 275 -13.48 -5.99 -13.55
CA GLU A 275 -14.49 -6.58 -14.41
C GLU A 275 -14.56 -8.12 -14.27
N ARG A 276 -13.42 -8.80 -14.07
CA ARG A 276 -13.42 -10.25 -13.81
C ARG A 276 -14.06 -10.58 -12.46
N ALA A 277 -13.75 -9.79 -11.41
CA ALA A 277 -14.39 -9.96 -10.10
C ALA A 277 -15.91 -9.78 -10.18
N LEU A 278 -16.39 -8.75 -10.87
CA LEU A 278 -17.83 -8.52 -11.09
C LEU A 278 -18.47 -9.69 -11.86
N ARG A 279 -17.87 -10.13 -12.97
CA ARG A 279 -18.38 -11.28 -13.73
C ARG A 279 -18.42 -12.58 -12.92
N SER A 280 -17.42 -12.82 -12.07
CA SER A 280 -17.38 -14.02 -11.24
C SER A 280 -18.46 -14.02 -10.14
N ALA A 281 -18.91 -12.83 -9.73
CA ALA A 281 -19.98 -12.63 -8.78
C ALA A 281 -21.38 -12.61 -9.42
N ASP A 282 -21.47 -12.67 -10.75
CA ASP A 282 -22.71 -12.45 -11.52
C ASP A 282 -23.37 -11.10 -11.22
N VAL A 283 -22.52 -10.07 -11.06
CA VAL A 283 -22.93 -8.70 -10.70
C VAL A 283 -22.60 -7.75 -11.84
N THR A 284 -23.54 -6.91 -12.20
CA THR A 284 -23.36 -5.83 -13.18
C THR A 284 -23.08 -4.49 -12.49
N ALA A 285 -22.64 -3.49 -13.26
CA ALA A 285 -22.47 -2.15 -12.72
C ALA A 285 -23.76 -1.56 -12.12
N ASP A 286 -24.93 -1.94 -12.67
CA ASP A 286 -26.23 -1.44 -12.20
C ASP A 286 -26.65 -2.00 -10.84
N ASP A 287 -26.13 -3.16 -10.47
CA ASP A 287 -26.41 -3.81 -9.18
C ASP A 287 -25.58 -3.19 -8.03
N LEU A 288 -24.55 -2.41 -8.35
CA LEU A 288 -23.66 -1.83 -7.36
C LEU A 288 -24.28 -0.60 -6.67
N ALA A 289 -24.34 -0.60 -5.35
CA ALA A 289 -24.64 0.59 -4.55
C ALA A 289 -23.51 1.62 -4.58
N ALA A 290 -22.24 1.14 -4.64
CA ALA A 290 -21.05 1.98 -4.76
C ALA A 290 -19.82 1.18 -5.23
N VAL A 291 -18.81 1.90 -5.73
CA VAL A 291 -17.44 1.39 -5.85
C VAL A 291 -16.57 2.10 -4.82
N LEU A 292 -15.91 1.33 -3.97
CA LEU A 292 -15.06 1.83 -2.91
C LEU A 292 -13.62 1.86 -3.40
N LEU A 293 -13.08 3.07 -3.61
CA LEU A 293 -11.68 3.28 -3.96
C LEU A 293 -10.86 3.34 -2.66
N VAL A 294 -10.04 2.32 -2.43
CA VAL A 294 -9.23 2.12 -1.23
C VAL A 294 -7.75 2.17 -1.61
N GLY A 295 -6.90 2.47 -0.64
CA GLY A 295 -5.46 2.56 -0.84
C GLY A 295 -4.98 3.92 -1.34
N GLY A 296 -3.76 4.30 -0.94
CA GLY A 296 -3.19 5.61 -1.24
C GLY A 296 -3.06 5.91 -2.73
N ALA A 297 -2.74 4.90 -3.55
CA ALA A 297 -2.59 5.08 -4.99
C ALA A 297 -3.94 5.23 -5.73
N SER A 298 -5.06 4.84 -5.11
CA SER A 298 -6.41 5.13 -5.63
C SER A 298 -6.78 6.61 -5.61
N ARG A 299 -5.96 7.45 -4.97
CA ARG A 299 -6.14 8.92 -4.98
C ARG A 299 -5.77 9.58 -6.30
N MET A 300 -5.04 8.90 -7.18
CA MET A 300 -4.72 9.39 -8.51
C MET A 300 -6.01 9.63 -9.31
N PRO A 301 -6.21 10.81 -9.92
CA PRO A 301 -7.45 11.15 -10.64
C PRO A 301 -7.81 10.15 -11.74
N LEU A 302 -6.81 9.66 -12.47
CA LEU A 302 -6.96 8.67 -13.54
C LEU A 302 -7.65 7.38 -13.06
N VAL A 303 -7.48 6.98 -11.80
CA VAL A 303 -8.15 5.78 -11.26
C VAL A 303 -9.66 5.95 -11.25
N ALA A 304 -10.15 7.07 -10.69
CA ALA A 304 -11.58 7.36 -10.65
C ALA A 304 -12.18 7.52 -12.05
N GLU A 305 -11.42 8.12 -12.98
CA GLU A 305 -11.81 8.26 -14.41
C GLU A 305 -12.01 6.88 -15.04
N LEU A 306 -10.99 6.01 -15.01
CA LEU A 306 -11.02 4.69 -15.62
C LEU A 306 -12.11 3.79 -15.02
N VAL A 307 -12.28 3.80 -13.70
CA VAL A 307 -13.36 3.07 -13.03
C VAL A 307 -14.72 3.60 -13.45
N GLY A 308 -14.89 4.92 -13.51
CA GLY A 308 -16.13 5.56 -13.97
C GLY A 308 -16.47 5.22 -15.41
N GLU A 309 -15.49 5.26 -16.31
CA GLU A 309 -15.63 4.88 -17.72
C GLU A 309 -16.05 3.40 -17.87
N ALA A 310 -15.34 2.50 -17.18
CA ALA A 310 -15.58 1.06 -17.27
C ALA A 310 -16.98 0.66 -16.78
N LEU A 311 -17.50 1.35 -15.78
CA LEU A 311 -18.80 1.06 -15.18
C LEU A 311 -19.94 1.92 -15.76
N GLY A 312 -19.64 2.84 -16.70
CA GLY A 312 -20.64 3.76 -17.25
C GLY A 312 -21.22 4.73 -16.22
N ARG A 313 -20.49 4.98 -15.10
CA ARG A 313 -20.97 5.76 -13.96
C ARG A 313 -19.88 6.70 -13.44
N THR A 314 -19.95 7.97 -13.79
CA THR A 314 -19.02 9.00 -13.31
C THR A 314 -19.14 9.33 -11.82
N GLU A 315 -20.28 9.04 -11.17
CA GLU A 315 -20.53 9.34 -9.75
C GLU A 315 -20.49 8.11 -8.81
N ALA A 316 -20.33 6.91 -9.35
CA ALA A 316 -20.39 5.68 -8.55
C ALA A 316 -19.10 5.37 -7.78
N ALA A 317 -17.96 5.85 -8.26
CA ALA A 317 -16.68 5.66 -7.59
C ALA A 317 -16.57 6.62 -6.39
N ARG A 318 -16.49 6.07 -5.18
CA ARG A 318 -16.33 6.83 -3.93
C ARG A 318 -15.07 6.42 -3.22
N ARG A 319 -14.29 7.40 -2.79
CA ARG A 319 -13.12 7.15 -1.93
C ARG A 319 -13.58 6.77 -0.53
N VAL A 320 -13.00 5.73 0.05
CA VAL A 320 -13.36 5.22 1.37
C VAL A 320 -12.44 5.78 2.44
N LEU A 321 -11.27 6.25 2.09
CA LEU A 321 -10.30 6.82 3.01
C LEU A 321 -9.90 8.21 2.51
N ASP A 322 -10.64 9.24 2.92
CA ASP A 322 -10.11 10.57 3.10
C ASP A 322 -9.66 10.66 4.57
N ASP A 323 -8.33 10.59 4.79
CA ASP A 323 -7.54 10.68 6.04
C ASP A 323 -7.54 9.46 6.97
#